data_c5f878519743cca5084c80f0b5e58788
#
_entry.id   c5f878519743cca5084c80f0b5e58788
#
_cell.length_a   1.000
_cell.length_b   1.000
_cell.length_c   1.000
_cell.angle_alpha   90.00
_cell.angle_beta   90.00
_cell.angle_gamma   90.00
#
_symmetry.space_group_name_H-M   'P 1'
#
loop_
_entity.id
_entity.type
_entity.pdbx_description
1 polymer ?
#
loop_
_entity_poly.entity_id
_entity_poly.type
_entity_poly.pdbx_seq_one_letter_code
_entity_poly.pdbx_strand_id
1 'polypeptide(L)'
;MVPRIRLEASSLVNEFCHVSVLYSDCLPLELSSGMLGNKVYVSRNSHLRQNSILRELQKAPISSRSWYVFARDLMWAGDLEEVVSDWKGRELMTDLFLKFLSHGSNGWKQIWDLTRPRLEEYKQKFGSAWSPVSDSVLSRLSQLSKTEWTADEIRVHLVDCLNGGFAWHDSIAFATLPDIEVQKKFLAHELSELITPTQLVSEELEREGLDPGVTHTVVDMLAYFSVKDFIAKPVHSNVERKGVVPNRNYYPKVEELYSIFEDYSKNPSEYNDFASLVEKIVLRLKKS
;
A
#
# COMPACT_ATOMS: atom_id res chain seq x y z
N MET A 1 18.45 11.30 -3.45
CA MET A 1 19.02 9.98 -3.84
C MET A 1 17.86 9.05 -4.19
N VAL A 2 18.02 8.14 -5.17
CA VAL A 2 16.97 7.17 -5.52
C VAL A 2 17.16 5.93 -4.64
N PRO A 3 16.14 5.46 -3.90
CA PRO A 3 16.26 4.32 -3.03
C PRO A 3 16.38 3.00 -3.81
N ARG A 4 17.02 2.01 -3.22
CA ARG A 4 17.03 0.66 -3.73
C ARG A 4 15.71 -0.05 -3.37
N ILE A 5 15.06 -0.67 -4.33
CA ILE A 5 13.90 -1.53 -4.08
C ILE A 5 14.38 -2.95 -3.78
N ARG A 6 14.03 -3.45 -2.60
CA ARG A 6 14.34 -4.80 -2.15
C ARG A 6 13.09 -5.65 -2.05
N LEU A 7 12.92 -6.58 -3.00
CA LEU A 7 11.80 -7.50 -3.01
C LEU A 7 12.04 -8.68 -2.05
N GLU A 8 11.06 -8.99 -1.22
CA GLU A 8 11.13 -10.04 -0.22
C GLU A 8 9.91 -10.96 -0.24
N ALA A 9 10.14 -12.23 0.09
CA ALA A 9 9.10 -13.21 0.42
C ALA A 9 9.30 -13.61 1.90
N SER A 10 8.90 -12.73 2.81
CA SER A 10 9.05 -12.94 4.26
C SER A 10 7.95 -13.87 4.80
N SER A 11 8.35 -14.95 5.50
CA SER A 11 7.40 -15.83 6.19
C SER A 11 6.60 -15.05 7.24
N LEU A 12 7.29 -14.25 8.04
CA LEU A 12 6.70 -13.51 9.14
C LEU A 12 5.67 -12.48 8.67
N VAL A 13 5.99 -11.70 7.61
CA VAL A 13 5.05 -10.72 7.04
C VAL A 13 3.85 -11.42 6.41
N ASN A 14 4.06 -12.54 5.72
CA ASN A 14 2.97 -13.31 5.13
C ASN A 14 2.10 -13.95 6.21
N GLU A 15 2.67 -14.44 7.31
CA GLU A 15 1.96 -14.98 8.47
C GLU A 15 1.08 -13.91 9.12
N PHE A 16 1.65 -12.74 9.38
CA PHE A 16 0.91 -11.60 9.92
C PHE A 16 -0.25 -11.19 9.02
N CYS A 17 -0.02 -11.07 7.71
CA CYS A 17 -1.07 -10.76 6.75
C CYS A 17 -2.12 -11.88 6.69
N HIS A 18 -1.71 -13.15 6.72
CA HIS A 18 -2.62 -14.29 6.76
C HIS A 18 -3.58 -14.20 7.95
N VAL A 19 -3.03 -14.02 9.15
CA VAL A 19 -3.84 -13.91 10.37
C VAL A 19 -4.72 -12.67 10.32
N SER A 20 -4.20 -11.52 9.88
CA SER A 20 -4.96 -10.28 9.72
C SER A 20 -6.15 -10.44 8.79
N VAL A 21 -5.96 -11.10 7.66
CA VAL A 21 -6.99 -11.34 6.66
C VAL A 21 -8.05 -12.33 7.17
N LEU A 22 -7.64 -13.39 7.86
CA LEU A 22 -8.59 -14.36 8.42
C LEU A 22 -9.49 -13.77 9.50
N TYR A 23 -9.03 -12.77 10.24
CA TYR A 23 -9.76 -12.15 11.35
C TYR A 23 -10.18 -10.70 11.06
N SER A 24 -10.15 -10.27 9.79
CA SER A 24 -10.41 -8.88 9.38
C SER A 24 -11.79 -8.35 9.79
N ASP A 25 -12.79 -9.21 9.87
CA ASP A 25 -14.16 -8.87 10.33
C ASP A 25 -14.26 -8.65 11.84
N CYS A 26 -13.22 -8.94 12.59
CA CYS A 26 -13.17 -8.84 14.05
C CYS A 26 -12.16 -7.83 14.56
N LEU A 27 -11.29 -7.38 13.70
CA LEU A 27 -10.36 -6.31 14.00
C LEU A 27 -11.10 -4.98 13.82
N PRO A 28 -10.94 -4.00 14.75
CA PRO A 28 -11.53 -2.67 14.61
C PRO A 28 -10.81 -1.87 13.53
N LEU A 29 -10.47 -2.54 12.47
CA LEU A 29 -9.80 -1.97 11.35
C LEU A 29 -10.89 -1.54 10.37
N GLU A 30 -11.07 -0.27 10.23
CA GLU A 30 -11.28 0.32 8.93
C GLU A 30 -10.04 -0.01 8.08
N LEU A 31 -9.73 -1.29 7.98
CA LEU A 31 -8.87 -1.77 6.92
C LEU A 31 -9.57 -1.32 5.67
N SER A 32 -9.08 -0.21 5.17
CA SER A 32 -9.54 0.36 3.93
C SER A 32 -9.77 -0.80 2.97
N SER A 33 -10.78 -0.73 2.16
CA SER A 33 -11.16 -1.74 1.17
C SER A 33 -9.98 -2.34 0.36
N GLY A 34 -8.80 -1.74 0.40
CA GLY A 34 -7.56 -2.21 -0.21
C GLY A 34 -6.86 -3.36 0.52
N MET A 35 -6.97 -3.44 1.84
CA MET A 35 -6.39 -4.54 2.64
C MET A 35 -7.31 -5.75 2.77
N LEU A 36 -8.49 -5.72 2.14
CA LEU A 36 -9.38 -6.87 2.15
C LEU A 36 -8.66 -8.06 1.56
N GLY A 37 -8.51 -9.10 2.36
CA GLY A 37 -7.97 -10.36 1.93
C GLY A 37 -8.68 -10.87 0.70
N ASN A 38 -7.97 -11.54 -0.13
CA ASN A 38 -8.54 -12.24 -1.26
C ASN A 38 -9.70 -13.12 -0.77
N LYS A 39 -10.94 -12.82 -1.20
CA LYS A 39 -12.15 -13.54 -0.76
C LYS A 39 -12.05 -15.05 -0.95
N VAL A 40 -11.38 -15.48 -2.02
CA VAL A 40 -11.11 -16.89 -2.31
C VAL A 40 -10.16 -17.46 -1.26
N TYR A 41 -9.13 -16.70 -0.88
CA TYR A 41 -8.19 -17.09 0.17
C TYR A 41 -8.89 -17.22 1.52
N VAL A 42 -9.69 -16.23 1.92
CA VAL A 42 -10.46 -16.26 3.17
C VAL A 42 -11.42 -17.44 3.20
N SER A 43 -12.19 -17.66 2.14
CA SER A 43 -13.13 -18.77 2.04
C SER A 43 -12.43 -20.13 2.18
N ARG A 44 -11.27 -20.29 1.52
CA ARG A 44 -10.48 -21.53 1.56
C ARG A 44 -9.91 -21.83 2.95
N ASN A 45 -9.50 -20.79 3.69
CA ASN A 45 -8.78 -20.93 4.95
C ASN A 45 -9.64 -20.61 6.19
N SER A 46 -10.92 -20.31 6.02
CA SER A 46 -11.82 -19.94 7.13
C SER A 46 -11.94 -21.01 8.23
N HIS A 47 -11.73 -22.28 7.88
CA HIS A 47 -11.74 -23.40 8.83
C HIS A 47 -10.56 -23.34 9.84
N LEU A 48 -9.54 -22.53 9.59
CA LEU A 48 -8.40 -22.32 10.49
C LEU A 48 -8.70 -21.29 11.60
N ARG A 49 -9.82 -20.57 11.51
CA ARG A 49 -10.21 -19.56 12.51
C ARG A 49 -10.55 -20.23 13.86
N GLN A 50 -10.09 -19.60 14.94
CA GLN A 50 -10.37 -20.05 16.29
C GLN A 50 -11.31 -19.08 17.03
N ASN A 51 -12.43 -19.57 17.52
CA ASN A 51 -13.45 -18.76 18.21
C ASN A 51 -12.95 -18.11 19.50
N SER A 52 -11.94 -18.67 20.16
CA SER A 52 -11.32 -18.08 21.37
C SER A 52 -10.65 -16.75 21.05
N ILE A 53 -9.92 -16.68 19.95
CA ILE A 53 -9.21 -15.48 19.50
C ILE A 53 -10.20 -14.39 19.09
N LEU A 54 -11.28 -14.75 18.39
CA LEU A 54 -12.32 -13.81 18.01
C LEU A 54 -12.87 -13.04 19.22
N ARG A 55 -13.12 -13.74 20.34
CA ARG A 55 -13.64 -13.12 21.56
C ARG A 55 -12.61 -12.23 22.25
N GLU A 56 -11.32 -12.56 22.17
CA GLU A 56 -10.25 -11.74 22.74
C GLU A 56 -10.05 -10.47 21.91
N LEU A 57 -10.00 -10.59 20.58
CA LEU A 57 -9.84 -9.44 19.67
C LEU A 57 -10.99 -8.44 19.78
N GLN A 58 -12.23 -8.91 19.89
CA GLN A 58 -13.40 -8.03 20.06
C GLN A 58 -13.39 -7.22 21.37
N LYS A 59 -12.67 -7.68 22.37
CA LYS A 59 -12.52 -7.02 23.69
C LYS A 59 -11.25 -6.16 23.79
N ALA A 60 -10.35 -6.33 22.85
CA ALA A 60 -9.05 -5.69 22.90
C ALA A 60 -9.14 -4.22 22.46
N PRO A 61 -8.48 -3.29 23.14
CA PRO A 61 -8.44 -1.89 22.76
C PRO A 61 -7.43 -1.65 21.61
N ILE A 62 -7.51 -2.45 20.55
CA ILE A 62 -6.64 -2.31 19.39
C ILE A 62 -7.17 -1.16 18.54
N SER A 63 -6.38 -0.10 18.40
CA SER A 63 -6.65 0.94 17.41
C SER A 63 -6.04 0.57 16.06
N SER A 64 -6.61 1.08 14.97
CA SER A 64 -6.03 0.97 13.63
C SER A 64 -4.57 1.43 13.62
N ARG A 65 -4.27 2.53 14.33
CA ARG A 65 -2.91 3.06 14.44
C ARG A 65 -1.93 2.08 15.07
N SER A 66 -2.33 1.42 16.18
CA SER A 66 -1.46 0.44 16.84
C SER A 66 -1.16 -0.76 15.94
N TRP A 67 -2.16 -1.19 15.17
CA TRP A 67 -2.02 -2.26 14.18
C TRP A 67 -1.03 -1.91 13.09
N TYR A 68 -1.19 -0.72 12.48
CA TYR A 68 -0.27 -0.27 11.43
C TYR A 68 1.17 -0.09 11.93
N VAL A 69 1.35 0.44 13.15
CA VAL A 69 2.69 0.58 13.74
C VAL A 69 3.33 -0.79 13.95
N PHE A 70 2.58 -1.76 14.45
CA PHE A 70 3.10 -3.12 14.61
C PHE A 70 3.42 -3.78 13.26
N ALA A 71 2.53 -3.64 12.27
CA ALA A 71 2.76 -4.15 10.92
C ALA A 71 4.03 -3.58 10.28
N ARG A 72 4.24 -2.26 10.41
CA ARG A 72 5.44 -1.58 9.95
C ARG A 72 6.71 -2.15 10.59
N ASP A 73 6.71 -2.21 11.93
CA ASP A 73 7.88 -2.65 12.67
C ASP A 73 8.21 -4.11 12.33
N LEU A 74 7.18 -4.93 12.13
CA LEU A 74 7.34 -6.31 11.68
C LEU A 74 7.91 -6.42 10.25
N MET A 75 7.46 -5.57 9.34
CA MET A 75 7.98 -5.54 7.97
C MET A 75 9.45 -5.10 7.92
N TRP A 76 9.85 -4.24 8.85
CA TRP A 76 11.21 -3.71 8.90
C TRP A 76 12.18 -4.64 9.63
N ALA A 77 11.84 -5.11 10.81
CA ALA A 77 12.71 -5.94 11.63
C ALA A 77 13.08 -7.27 10.96
N GLY A 78 12.13 -7.93 10.33
CA GLY A 78 12.35 -9.23 9.70
C GLY A 78 12.26 -10.43 10.67
N ASP A 79 12.29 -10.20 11.99
CA ASP A 79 11.99 -11.21 12.99
C ASP A 79 11.16 -10.63 14.15
N LEU A 80 10.49 -11.53 14.86
CA LEU A 80 9.56 -11.17 15.92
C LEU A 80 10.24 -10.74 17.22
N GLU A 81 11.42 -11.26 17.50
CA GLU A 81 12.17 -10.96 18.73
C GLU A 81 12.66 -9.50 18.70
N GLU A 82 13.12 -9.03 17.56
CA GLU A 82 13.51 -7.64 17.33
C GLU A 82 12.32 -6.70 17.59
N VAL A 83 11.17 -6.98 16.99
CA VAL A 83 9.94 -6.18 17.19
C VAL A 83 9.55 -6.13 18.66
N VAL A 84 9.54 -7.28 19.35
CA VAL A 84 9.19 -7.35 20.77
C VAL A 84 10.17 -6.55 21.63
N SER A 85 11.46 -6.58 21.30
CA SER A 85 12.47 -5.80 22.00
C SER A 85 12.23 -4.30 21.87
N ASP A 86 11.88 -3.83 20.70
CA ASP A 86 11.63 -2.41 20.43
C ASP A 86 10.32 -1.91 21.04
N TRP A 87 9.40 -2.83 21.35
CA TRP A 87 8.12 -2.53 21.98
C TRP A 87 8.13 -2.58 23.51
N LYS A 88 9.30 -2.58 24.13
CA LYS A 88 9.42 -2.47 25.59
C LYS A 88 8.68 -1.25 26.11
N GLY A 89 7.87 -1.42 27.18
CA GLY A 89 6.97 -0.38 27.68
C GLY A 89 5.57 -0.36 27.04
N ARG A 90 5.29 -1.30 26.12
CA ARG A 90 3.97 -1.51 25.52
C ARG A 90 3.51 -2.96 25.69
N GLU A 91 3.84 -3.57 26.80
CA GLU A 91 3.74 -5.03 27.07
C GLU A 91 2.34 -5.56 26.78
N LEU A 92 1.29 -4.83 27.18
CA LEU A 92 -0.09 -5.26 26.95
C LEU A 92 -0.42 -5.41 25.45
N MET A 93 0.06 -4.48 24.63
CA MET A 93 -0.17 -4.52 23.18
C MET A 93 0.71 -5.59 22.53
N THR A 94 1.95 -5.71 22.97
CA THR A 94 2.89 -6.74 22.51
C THR A 94 2.34 -8.13 22.80
N ASP A 95 1.91 -8.40 24.03
CA ASP A 95 1.30 -9.67 24.42
C ASP A 95 0.06 -10.02 23.58
N LEU A 96 -0.76 -9.01 23.28
CA LEU A 96 -1.95 -9.19 22.46
C LEU A 96 -1.59 -9.58 21.02
N PHE A 97 -0.63 -8.88 20.39
CA PHE A 97 -0.16 -9.21 19.04
C PHE A 97 0.55 -10.57 18.99
N LEU A 98 1.35 -10.91 19.99
CA LEU A 98 1.99 -12.22 20.11
C LEU A 98 0.97 -13.35 20.24
N LYS A 99 -0.05 -13.17 21.07
CA LYS A 99 -1.17 -14.12 21.17
C LYS A 99 -1.91 -14.25 19.86
N PHE A 100 -2.19 -13.12 19.20
CA PHE A 100 -2.85 -13.10 17.90
C PHE A 100 -2.06 -13.90 16.85
N LEU A 101 -0.75 -13.67 16.72
CA LEU A 101 0.10 -14.45 15.83
C LEU A 101 0.14 -15.93 16.26
N SER A 102 0.51 -16.23 17.46
CA SER A 102 0.70 -17.62 17.93
C SER A 102 -0.54 -18.49 17.77
N HIS A 103 -1.73 -17.94 18.01
CA HIS A 103 -2.98 -18.68 17.92
C HIS A 103 -3.58 -18.63 16.50
N GLY A 104 -3.37 -17.54 15.77
CA GLY A 104 -3.84 -17.40 14.39
C GLY A 104 -3.02 -18.20 13.39
N SER A 105 -1.80 -18.58 13.77
CA SER A 105 -0.83 -19.30 12.93
C SER A 105 -1.08 -20.80 12.84
N ASN A 106 -2.19 -21.29 13.35
CA ASN A 106 -2.47 -22.72 13.28
C ASN A 106 -2.54 -23.18 11.81
N GLY A 107 -1.66 -24.11 11.47
CA GLY A 107 -1.51 -24.59 10.09
C GLY A 107 -0.68 -23.68 9.18
N TRP A 108 -0.16 -22.54 9.67
CA TRP A 108 0.65 -21.61 8.87
C TRP A 108 1.83 -22.25 8.18
N LYS A 109 2.58 -23.09 8.90
CA LYS A 109 3.74 -23.79 8.31
C LYS A 109 3.37 -24.53 7.04
N GLN A 110 2.24 -25.24 7.01
CA GLN A 110 1.79 -25.99 5.84
C GLN A 110 1.41 -25.05 4.68
N ILE A 111 0.75 -23.93 5.00
CA ILE A 111 0.41 -22.91 4.00
C ILE A 111 1.70 -22.30 3.44
N TRP A 112 2.65 -21.95 4.30
CA TRP A 112 3.91 -21.35 3.90
C TRP A 112 4.76 -22.28 3.02
N ASP A 113 4.87 -23.54 3.38
CA ASP A 113 5.62 -24.53 2.61
C ASP A 113 5.07 -24.67 1.17
N LEU A 114 3.76 -24.45 0.96
CA LEU A 114 3.13 -24.42 -0.37
C LEU A 114 3.24 -23.06 -1.06
N THR A 115 3.23 -21.97 -0.33
CA THR A 115 3.19 -20.60 -0.87
C THR A 115 4.58 -20.08 -1.21
N ARG A 116 5.57 -20.34 -0.35
CA ARG A 116 6.93 -19.85 -0.49
C ARG A 116 7.57 -20.09 -1.87
N PRO A 117 7.55 -21.30 -2.45
CA PRO A 117 8.18 -21.54 -3.75
C PRO A 117 7.59 -20.63 -4.84
N ARG A 118 6.27 -20.41 -4.84
CA ARG A 118 5.57 -19.55 -5.81
C ARG A 118 5.96 -18.08 -5.62
N LEU A 119 6.07 -17.63 -4.38
CA LEU A 119 6.48 -16.25 -4.07
C LEU A 119 7.94 -16.01 -4.48
N GLU A 120 8.83 -16.96 -4.26
CA GLU A 120 10.23 -16.85 -4.68
C GLU A 120 10.37 -16.83 -6.20
N GLU A 121 9.63 -17.68 -6.93
CA GLU A 121 9.56 -17.63 -8.39
C GLU A 121 9.02 -16.29 -8.89
N TYR A 122 7.92 -15.84 -8.27
CA TYR A 122 7.31 -14.56 -8.61
C TYR A 122 8.26 -13.38 -8.34
N LYS A 123 8.95 -13.39 -7.21
CA LYS A 123 9.97 -12.40 -6.85
C LYS A 123 11.04 -12.26 -7.91
N GLN A 124 11.56 -13.38 -8.40
CA GLN A 124 12.57 -13.39 -9.46
C GLN A 124 12.02 -12.81 -10.77
N LYS A 125 10.85 -13.27 -11.18
CA LYS A 125 10.18 -12.81 -12.41
C LYS A 125 9.85 -11.32 -12.34
N PHE A 126 9.25 -10.87 -11.26
CA PHE A 126 8.89 -9.47 -11.07
C PHE A 126 10.13 -8.58 -10.92
N GLY A 127 11.13 -9.01 -10.15
CA GLY A 127 12.39 -8.29 -9.99
C GLY A 127 13.12 -8.05 -11.31
N SER A 128 13.19 -9.07 -12.16
CA SER A 128 13.77 -8.95 -13.50
C SER A 128 12.99 -7.98 -14.40
N ALA A 129 11.68 -7.90 -14.24
CA ALA A 129 10.84 -7.00 -15.01
C ALA A 129 10.83 -5.56 -14.47
N TRP A 130 10.97 -5.38 -13.14
CA TRP A 130 11.00 -4.08 -12.47
C TRP A 130 12.34 -3.37 -12.60
N SER A 131 13.45 -4.10 -12.43
CA SER A 131 14.80 -3.54 -12.39
C SER A 131 15.13 -2.56 -13.53
N PRO A 132 14.76 -2.83 -14.80
CA PRO A 132 15.08 -1.90 -15.90
C PRO A 132 14.35 -0.56 -15.85
N VAL A 133 13.24 -0.46 -15.11
CA VAL A 133 12.41 0.74 -15.03
C VAL A 133 12.47 1.43 -13.67
N SER A 134 13.01 0.76 -12.66
CA SER A 134 13.02 1.20 -11.26
C SER A 134 13.48 2.63 -11.08
N ASP A 135 14.70 2.94 -11.49
CA ASP A 135 15.32 4.25 -11.27
C ASP A 135 14.56 5.37 -12.00
N SER A 136 14.04 5.07 -13.19
CA SER A 136 13.25 6.02 -13.97
C SER A 136 11.94 6.35 -13.28
N VAL A 137 11.23 5.33 -12.77
CA VAL A 137 9.97 5.50 -12.04
C VAL A 137 10.19 6.24 -10.73
N LEU A 138 11.18 5.85 -9.94
CA LEU A 138 11.48 6.49 -8.66
C LEU A 138 11.92 7.95 -8.83
N SER A 139 12.75 8.23 -9.81
CA SER A 139 13.17 9.61 -10.15
C SER A 139 11.97 10.44 -10.60
N ARG A 140 11.08 9.84 -11.39
CA ARG A 140 9.87 10.51 -11.88
C ARG A 140 8.88 10.79 -10.75
N LEU A 141 8.70 9.85 -9.82
CA LEU A 141 7.88 10.06 -8.61
C LEU A 141 8.42 11.22 -7.78
N SER A 142 9.72 11.26 -7.50
CA SER A 142 10.36 12.37 -6.79
C SER A 142 10.16 13.72 -7.51
N GLN A 143 10.32 13.73 -8.83
CA GLN A 143 10.11 14.93 -9.64
C GLN A 143 8.66 15.44 -9.57
N LEU A 144 7.67 14.53 -9.66
CA LEU A 144 6.26 14.88 -9.66
C LEU A 144 5.71 15.19 -8.28
N SER A 145 6.19 14.53 -7.22
CA SER A 145 5.81 14.85 -5.84
C SER A 145 6.55 16.07 -5.30
N LYS A 146 7.61 16.54 -5.98
CA LYS A 146 8.53 17.58 -5.48
C LYS A 146 9.14 17.21 -4.12
N THR A 147 9.26 15.93 -3.84
CA THR A 147 9.75 15.38 -2.58
C THR A 147 10.96 14.49 -2.85
N GLU A 148 11.98 14.62 -2.03
CA GLU A 148 13.15 13.74 -2.10
C GLU A 148 12.87 12.46 -1.30
N TRP A 149 13.41 11.34 -1.79
CA TRP A 149 13.39 10.10 -1.03
C TRP A 149 14.31 10.24 0.20
N THR A 150 13.78 9.87 1.35
CA THR A 150 14.52 9.93 2.63
C THR A 150 15.16 8.59 2.98
N ALA A 151 14.65 7.49 2.44
CA ALA A 151 15.18 6.15 2.65
C ALA A 151 16.20 5.77 1.57
N ASP A 152 17.24 5.06 1.95
CA ASP A 152 18.23 4.47 1.02
C ASP A 152 17.72 3.14 0.42
N GLU A 153 16.82 2.47 1.12
CA GLU A 153 16.21 1.20 0.72
C GLU A 153 14.71 1.20 1.07
N ILE A 154 13.89 0.68 0.16
CA ILE A 154 12.48 0.39 0.40
C ILE A 154 12.29 -1.12 0.33
N ARG A 155 11.78 -1.72 1.40
CA ARG A 155 11.46 -3.13 1.47
C ARG A 155 10.07 -3.38 0.92
N VAL A 156 9.97 -4.33 0.00
CA VAL A 156 8.72 -4.65 -0.69
C VAL A 156 8.40 -6.12 -0.48
N HIS A 157 7.45 -6.39 0.39
CA HIS A 157 7.02 -7.73 0.74
C HIS A 157 5.91 -8.21 -0.18
N LEU A 158 6.17 -9.31 -0.88
CA LEU A 158 5.17 -10.00 -1.69
C LEU A 158 4.29 -10.87 -0.80
N VAL A 159 2.99 -10.72 -0.89
CA VAL A 159 2.01 -11.36 0.00
C VAL A 159 0.92 -12.07 -0.80
N ASP A 160 0.70 -13.35 -0.52
CA ASP A 160 -0.24 -14.20 -1.28
C ASP A 160 -1.71 -13.99 -0.89
N CYS A 161 -1.98 -13.59 0.34
CA CYS A 161 -3.33 -13.51 0.87
C CYS A 161 -4.03 -12.16 0.68
N LEU A 162 -3.31 -11.13 0.27
CA LEU A 162 -3.85 -9.79 0.04
C LEU A 162 -4.54 -9.67 -1.32
N ASN A 163 -5.43 -8.70 -1.43
CA ASN A 163 -6.07 -8.28 -2.68
C ASN A 163 -5.69 -6.84 -3.08
N GLY A 164 -4.87 -6.21 -2.27
CA GLY A 164 -4.36 -4.86 -2.39
C GLY A 164 -2.97 -4.77 -1.81
N GLY A 165 -2.55 -3.58 -1.43
CA GLY A 165 -1.30 -3.33 -0.75
C GLY A 165 -1.46 -2.31 0.36
N PHE A 166 -0.40 -2.09 1.06
CA PHE A 166 -0.24 -0.96 1.96
C PHE A 166 1.23 -0.55 2.03
N ALA A 167 1.43 0.75 2.10
CA ALA A 167 2.73 1.37 2.19
C ALA A 167 2.86 2.11 3.52
N TRP A 168 4.01 1.98 4.17
CA TRP A 168 4.28 2.66 5.43
C TRP A 168 5.77 2.99 5.57
N HIS A 169 6.11 4.28 5.60
CA HIS A 169 7.47 4.80 5.65
C HIS A 169 8.36 4.30 4.50
N ASP A 170 9.07 3.21 4.70
CA ASP A 170 10.07 2.62 3.80
C ASP A 170 9.79 1.13 3.53
N SER A 171 8.57 0.70 3.84
CA SER A 171 8.13 -0.67 3.65
C SER A 171 6.78 -0.74 2.96
N ILE A 172 6.64 -1.71 2.08
CA ILE A 172 5.42 -2.00 1.32
C ILE A 172 5.10 -3.48 1.47
N ALA A 173 3.84 -3.82 1.76
CA ALA A 173 3.34 -5.18 1.61
C ALA A 173 2.21 -5.17 0.58
N PHE A 174 2.27 -6.02 -0.43
CA PHE A 174 1.24 -6.02 -1.46
C PHE A 174 1.03 -7.38 -2.12
N ALA A 175 -0.18 -7.56 -2.66
CA ALA A 175 -0.60 -8.77 -3.34
C ALA A 175 0.25 -9.06 -4.59
N THR A 176 0.44 -10.35 -4.89
CA THR A 176 1.01 -10.77 -6.17
C THR A 176 -0.09 -10.83 -7.24
N LEU A 177 0.12 -10.17 -8.35
CA LEU A 177 -0.81 -10.16 -9.47
C LEU A 177 -0.28 -11.00 -10.64
N PRO A 178 -1.13 -11.72 -11.37
CA PRO A 178 -0.69 -12.55 -12.50
C PRO A 178 -0.04 -11.75 -13.63
N ASP A 179 -0.52 -10.54 -13.89
CA ASP A 179 0.01 -9.65 -14.92
C ASP A 179 1.12 -8.76 -14.32
N ILE A 180 2.34 -8.95 -14.81
CA ILE A 180 3.54 -8.24 -14.36
C ILE A 180 3.48 -6.74 -14.68
N GLU A 181 2.87 -6.34 -15.79
CA GLU A 181 2.73 -4.92 -16.12
C GLU A 181 1.76 -4.21 -15.18
N VAL A 182 0.67 -4.89 -14.82
CA VAL A 182 -0.25 -4.41 -13.78
C VAL A 182 0.45 -4.35 -12.42
N GLN A 183 1.29 -5.33 -12.10
CA GLN A 183 2.07 -5.35 -10.86
C GLN A 183 3.06 -4.19 -10.75
N LYS A 184 3.74 -3.84 -11.84
CA LYS A 184 4.65 -2.68 -11.88
C LYS A 184 3.92 -1.38 -11.52
N LYS A 185 2.75 -1.19 -12.12
CA LYS A 185 1.90 -0.04 -11.84
C LYS A 185 1.45 -0.03 -10.38
N PHE A 186 1.06 -1.20 -9.88
CA PHE A 186 0.61 -1.35 -8.50
C PHE A 186 1.73 -1.00 -7.51
N LEU A 187 2.98 -1.44 -7.79
CA LEU A 187 4.13 -1.01 -7.00
C LEU A 187 4.35 0.50 -7.09
N ALA A 188 4.19 1.11 -8.27
CA ALA A 188 4.33 2.56 -8.40
C ALA A 188 3.26 3.33 -7.61
N HIS A 189 2.04 2.78 -7.48
CA HIS A 189 0.99 3.33 -6.62
C HIS A 189 1.42 3.30 -5.14
N GLU A 190 1.85 2.17 -4.63
CA GLU A 190 2.32 2.06 -3.24
C GLU A 190 3.56 2.96 -2.98
N LEU A 191 4.47 3.04 -3.94
CA LEU A 191 5.62 3.96 -3.87
C LEU A 191 5.18 5.42 -3.86
N SER A 192 4.12 5.77 -4.60
CA SER A 192 3.60 7.14 -4.60
C SER A 192 2.96 7.51 -3.26
N GLU A 193 2.37 6.55 -2.53
CA GLU A 193 1.87 6.77 -1.17
C GLU A 193 2.99 7.16 -0.20
N LEU A 194 4.20 6.59 -0.37
CA LEU A 194 5.35 6.89 0.49
C LEU A 194 5.93 8.29 0.27
N ILE A 195 5.87 8.80 -0.96
CA ILE A 195 6.56 10.05 -1.33
C ILE A 195 5.61 11.25 -1.49
N THR A 196 4.32 11.02 -1.67
CA THR A 196 3.36 12.11 -1.82
C THR A 196 3.12 12.81 -0.48
N PRO A 197 3.16 14.14 -0.41
CA PRO A 197 2.79 14.90 0.80
C PRO A 197 1.27 14.86 1.03
N THR A 198 0.73 13.68 1.36
CA THR A 198 -0.72 13.43 1.48
C THR A 198 -1.38 14.28 2.56
N GLN A 199 -0.65 14.58 3.65
CA GLN A 199 -1.15 15.46 4.70
C GLN A 199 -1.39 16.88 4.18
N LEU A 200 -0.45 17.42 3.39
CA LEU A 200 -0.62 18.74 2.76
C LEU A 200 -1.86 18.76 1.87
N VAL A 201 -2.08 17.70 1.08
CA VAL A 201 -3.25 17.62 0.19
C VAL A 201 -4.55 17.58 0.99
N SER A 202 -4.64 16.70 2.00
CA SER A 202 -5.86 16.53 2.79
C SER A 202 -6.20 17.79 3.60
N GLU A 203 -5.22 18.40 4.26
CA GLU A 203 -5.40 19.64 5.03
C GLU A 203 -5.88 20.80 4.14
N GLU A 204 -5.33 20.89 2.93
CA GLU A 204 -5.73 21.94 1.99
C GLU A 204 -7.15 21.73 1.46
N LEU A 205 -7.52 20.49 1.13
CA LEU A 205 -8.87 20.15 0.71
C LEU A 205 -9.89 20.41 1.82
N GLU A 206 -9.60 19.97 3.05
CA GLU A 206 -10.47 20.21 4.22
C GLU A 206 -10.65 21.70 4.53
N ARG A 207 -9.56 22.46 4.50
CA ARG A 207 -9.60 23.91 4.70
C ARG A 207 -10.55 24.61 3.72
N GLU A 208 -10.64 24.10 2.53
CA GLU A 208 -11.46 24.64 1.44
C GLU A 208 -12.86 24.01 1.35
N GLY A 209 -13.21 23.12 2.29
CA GLY A 209 -14.50 22.44 2.34
C GLY A 209 -14.71 21.41 1.23
N LEU A 210 -13.62 20.87 0.67
CA LEU A 210 -13.62 19.85 -0.37
C LEU A 210 -13.46 18.44 0.23
N ASP A 211 -13.83 17.42 -0.54
CA ASP A 211 -13.72 16.02 -0.13
C ASP A 211 -12.25 15.60 0.05
N PRO A 212 -11.79 15.26 1.28
CA PRO A 212 -10.42 14.78 1.51
C PRO A 212 -10.11 13.45 0.80
N GLY A 213 -11.12 12.68 0.41
CA GLY A 213 -10.95 11.46 -0.38
C GLY A 213 -10.27 11.69 -1.74
N VAL A 214 -10.27 12.93 -2.24
CA VAL A 214 -9.50 13.34 -3.43
C VAL A 214 -8.00 13.14 -3.26
N THR A 215 -7.48 13.13 -2.03
CA THR A 215 -6.05 12.87 -1.75
C THR A 215 -5.60 11.55 -2.37
N HIS A 216 -6.40 10.49 -2.26
CA HIS A 216 -6.06 9.20 -2.86
C HIS A 216 -6.05 9.25 -4.39
N THR A 217 -6.93 10.06 -5.00
CA THR A 217 -6.91 10.30 -6.44
C THR A 217 -5.62 11.02 -6.87
N VAL A 218 -5.13 11.96 -6.08
CA VAL A 218 -3.85 12.64 -6.33
C VAL A 218 -2.69 11.65 -6.32
N VAL A 219 -2.65 10.73 -5.34
CA VAL A 219 -1.66 9.65 -5.26
C VAL A 219 -1.70 8.76 -6.50
N ASP A 220 -2.89 8.31 -6.92
CA ASP A 220 -3.05 7.45 -8.11
C ASP A 220 -2.64 8.17 -9.41
N MET A 221 -2.91 9.48 -9.52
CA MET A 221 -2.44 10.29 -10.63
C MET A 221 -0.92 10.41 -10.69
N LEU A 222 -0.26 10.63 -9.56
CA LEU A 222 1.20 10.64 -9.49
C LEU A 222 1.78 9.31 -9.93
N ALA A 223 1.24 8.20 -9.41
CA ALA A 223 1.63 6.86 -9.81
C ALA A 223 1.49 6.65 -11.33
N TYR A 224 0.34 7.00 -11.88
CA TYR A 224 0.08 6.89 -13.31
C TYR A 224 1.08 7.67 -14.16
N PHE A 225 1.21 8.95 -13.89
CA PHE A 225 2.08 9.82 -14.69
C PHE A 225 3.58 9.54 -14.46
N SER A 226 3.93 8.78 -13.42
CA SER A 226 5.30 8.30 -13.21
C SER A 226 5.66 7.07 -14.03
N VAL A 227 4.68 6.24 -14.40
CA VAL A 227 4.93 4.96 -15.09
C VAL A 227 4.50 4.91 -16.55
N LYS A 228 3.63 5.79 -16.99
CA LYS A 228 2.97 5.73 -18.32
C LYS A 228 3.95 5.63 -19.50
N ASP A 229 5.15 6.18 -19.35
CA ASP A 229 6.17 6.19 -20.41
C ASP A 229 7.17 5.02 -20.30
N PHE A 230 7.11 4.25 -19.20
CA PHE A 230 8.06 3.19 -18.88
C PHE A 230 7.45 1.79 -18.87
N ILE A 231 6.12 1.69 -18.89
CA ILE A 231 5.39 0.43 -18.82
C ILE A 231 4.61 0.23 -20.11
N ALA A 232 4.83 -0.92 -20.78
CA ALA A 232 4.32 -1.21 -22.12
C ALA A 232 2.78 -1.24 -22.21
N LYS A 233 2.10 -1.42 -21.10
CA LYS A 233 0.64 -1.30 -20.99
C LYS A 233 0.32 -0.59 -19.68
N PRO A 234 0.31 0.74 -19.67
CA PRO A 234 -0.22 1.46 -18.52
C PRO A 234 -1.73 1.19 -18.45
N VAL A 235 -2.10 -0.03 -18.06
CA VAL A 235 -3.50 -0.38 -17.85
C VAL A 235 -3.97 0.39 -16.63
N HIS A 236 -4.50 1.58 -16.88
CA HIS A 236 -5.24 2.25 -15.88
C HIS A 236 -6.65 1.73 -15.87
N SER A 237 -6.91 0.90 -14.91
CA SER A 237 -8.28 0.53 -14.63
C SER A 237 -9.16 1.75 -14.38
N ASN A 238 -8.62 2.83 -13.83
CA ASN A 238 -9.43 3.91 -13.28
C ASN A 238 -9.30 5.23 -14.05
N VAL A 239 -8.15 5.55 -14.61
CA VAL A 239 -7.91 6.82 -15.30
C VAL A 239 -8.18 6.75 -16.81
N GLU A 240 -7.91 5.61 -17.46
CA GLU A 240 -8.09 5.47 -18.93
C GLU A 240 -9.42 4.84 -19.36
N ARG A 241 -10.19 4.27 -18.45
CA ARG A 241 -11.50 3.74 -18.76
C ARG A 241 -12.52 4.87 -18.94
N LYS A 242 -12.42 5.60 -20.03
CA LYS A 242 -13.55 6.37 -20.52
C LYS A 242 -14.73 5.42 -20.70
N GLY A 243 -15.69 5.46 -19.77
CA GLY A 243 -16.93 4.67 -19.84
C GLY A 243 -17.09 3.53 -18.84
N VAL A 244 -16.05 3.07 -18.15
CA VAL A 244 -16.20 2.23 -16.98
C VAL A 244 -15.86 3.07 -15.76
N VAL A 245 -16.90 3.54 -15.11
CA VAL A 245 -16.81 4.33 -13.89
C VAL A 245 -16.04 3.50 -12.87
N PRO A 246 -14.82 3.90 -12.45
CA PRO A 246 -14.21 3.35 -11.26
C PRO A 246 -15.23 3.52 -10.15
N ASN A 247 -15.13 2.73 -9.11
CA ASN A 247 -15.92 3.00 -7.95
C ASN A 247 -15.69 4.48 -7.58
N ARG A 248 -16.63 5.37 -7.97
CA ARG A 248 -16.52 6.83 -7.82
C ARG A 248 -16.26 7.23 -6.37
N ASN A 249 -16.61 6.33 -5.43
CA ASN A 249 -16.35 6.51 -4.02
C ASN A 249 -14.87 6.30 -3.65
N TYR A 250 -14.07 5.67 -4.52
CA TYR A 250 -12.67 5.38 -4.24
C TYR A 250 -11.71 6.40 -4.84
N TYR A 251 -12.05 6.93 -6.03
CA TYR A 251 -11.24 7.92 -6.74
C TYR A 251 -12.15 9.08 -7.20
N PRO A 252 -12.57 9.94 -6.27
CA PRO A 252 -13.41 11.06 -6.62
C PRO A 252 -12.64 12.03 -7.53
N LYS A 253 -13.36 12.63 -8.48
CA LYS A 253 -12.84 13.71 -9.32
C LYS A 253 -11.68 13.34 -10.27
N VAL A 254 -11.55 12.06 -10.65
CA VAL A 254 -10.50 11.60 -11.60
C VAL A 254 -10.51 12.40 -12.88
N GLU A 255 -11.69 12.62 -13.48
CA GLU A 255 -11.81 13.31 -14.76
C GLU A 255 -11.36 14.76 -14.70
N GLU A 256 -11.70 15.44 -13.61
CA GLU A 256 -11.32 16.82 -13.36
C GLU A 256 -9.81 16.98 -13.14
N LEU A 257 -9.19 16.01 -12.48
CA LEU A 257 -7.76 16.04 -12.13
C LEU A 257 -6.87 15.61 -13.29
N TYR A 258 -7.35 14.73 -14.17
CA TYR A 258 -6.51 14.17 -15.25
C TYR A 258 -5.83 15.26 -16.10
N SER A 259 -6.58 16.26 -16.55
CA SER A 259 -6.02 17.34 -17.38
C SER A 259 -4.97 18.19 -16.66
N ILE A 260 -5.15 18.36 -15.34
CA ILE A 260 -4.19 19.10 -14.50
C ILE A 260 -2.88 18.30 -14.42
N PHE A 261 -2.99 17.00 -14.13
CA PHE A 261 -1.81 16.15 -14.03
C PHE A 261 -1.14 15.89 -15.38
N GLU A 262 -1.89 15.86 -16.46
CA GLU A 262 -1.32 15.76 -17.80
C GLU A 262 -0.45 16.98 -18.12
N ASP A 263 -0.94 18.19 -17.84
CA ASP A 263 -0.18 19.44 -17.99
C ASP A 263 1.03 19.46 -17.05
N TYR A 264 0.80 19.21 -15.76
CA TYR A 264 1.84 19.13 -14.75
C TYR A 264 2.96 18.15 -15.10
N SER A 265 2.59 16.96 -15.57
CA SER A 265 3.58 15.93 -15.93
C SER A 265 4.46 16.32 -17.12
N LYS A 266 3.99 17.15 -18.03
CA LYS A 266 4.78 17.67 -19.16
C LYS A 266 5.71 18.80 -18.71
N ASN A 267 5.27 19.63 -17.80
CA ASN A 267 5.94 20.87 -17.39
C ASN A 267 6.11 20.99 -15.86
N PRO A 268 6.71 20.00 -15.19
CA PRO A 268 6.81 20.03 -13.72
C PRO A 268 7.68 21.18 -13.20
N SER A 269 8.58 21.72 -14.01
CA SER A 269 9.43 22.88 -13.67
C SER A 269 8.68 24.21 -13.59
N GLU A 270 7.49 24.31 -14.18
CA GLU A 270 6.64 25.53 -14.08
C GLU A 270 5.98 25.67 -12.71
N TYR A 271 6.05 24.62 -11.87
CA TYR A 271 5.52 24.61 -10.53
C TYR A 271 6.69 24.68 -9.54
N ASN A 272 6.68 25.65 -8.66
CA ASN A 272 7.76 25.87 -7.69
C ASN A 272 7.89 24.69 -6.71
N ASP A 273 6.73 24.20 -6.24
CA ASP A 273 6.61 23.12 -5.25
C ASP A 273 5.32 22.32 -5.46
N PHE A 274 5.10 21.33 -4.61
CA PHE A 274 3.89 20.53 -4.67
C PHE A 274 2.65 21.31 -4.21
N ALA A 275 2.79 22.29 -3.32
CA ALA A 275 1.67 23.14 -2.90
C ALA A 275 1.06 23.90 -4.07
N SER A 276 1.87 24.38 -5.01
CA SER A 276 1.41 25.04 -6.23
C SER A 276 0.53 24.15 -7.11
N LEU A 277 0.78 22.83 -7.12
CA LEU A 277 -0.10 21.86 -7.78
C LEU A 277 -1.41 21.70 -7.01
N VAL A 278 -1.33 21.59 -5.68
CA VAL A 278 -2.52 21.44 -4.82
C VAL A 278 -3.45 22.64 -4.94
N GLU A 279 -2.90 23.86 -4.98
CA GLU A 279 -3.68 25.10 -5.24
C GLU A 279 -4.46 25.04 -6.56
N LYS A 280 -3.81 24.58 -7.64
CA LYS A 280 -4.49 24.40 -8.95
C LYS A 280 -5.61 23.34 -8.87
N ILE A 281 -5.39 22.27 -8.15
CA ILE A 281 -6.40 21.22 -7.91
C ILE A 281 -7.61 21.83 -7.20
N VAL A 282 -7.39 22.52 -6.09
CA VAL A 282 -8.42 23.19 -5.30
C VAL A 282 -9.23 24.18 -6.17
N LEU A 283 -8.53 25.05 -6.90
CA LEU A 283 -9.19 26.01 -7.80
C LEU A 283 -10.04 25.34 -8.88
N ARG A 284 -9.63 24.19 -9.39
CA ARG A 284 -10.40 23.43 -10.37
C ARG A 284 -11.64 22.80 -9.75
N LEU A 285 -11.50 22.20 -8.57
CA LEU A 285 -12.59 21.53 -7.88
C LEU A 285 -13.68 22.49 -7.40
N LYS A 286 -13.31 23.74 -7.05
CA LYS A 286 -14.28 24.78 -6.70
C LYS A 286 -15.12 25.28 -7.88
N LYS A 287 -14.67 25.02 -9.12
CA LYS A 287 -15.38 25.44 -10.33
C LYS A 287 -16.24 24.32 -10.92
N SER A 288 -16.09 23.09 -10.44
CA SER A 288 -16.84 21.92 -10.89
C SER A 288 -18.04 21.62 -9.98
#